data_f8b8c1d087e28b091e11f60ac9f0b70d
#
_entry.id   f8b8c1d087e28b091e11f60ac9f0b70d
#
_cell.length_a   1.000
_cell.length_b   1.000
_cell.length_c   1.000
_cell.angle_alpha   90.00
_cell.angle_beta   90.00
_cell.angle_gamma   90.00
#
_symmetry.space_group_name_H-M   'P 1'
#
loop_
_entity.id
_entity.type
_entity.pdbx_description
1 polymer ?
#
loop_
_entity_poly.entity_id
_entity_poly.type
_entity_poly.pdbx_seq_one_letter_code
_entity_poly.pdbx_strand_id
1 'polypeptide(L)'
;MTVQVKLKDIIEEMEIQFEESQSFLNIKTGEIFFVTSNDLRAAEDDEPFNHLPDWQQENLRIANDIVENFENYIELPTKYDLNEYEMMEEFCLTVSDLRKQNSLLFEIKGKGAFRKFKDKIIDFEIEDQWYSYRDERFKQIAKEWCQDNNVNYIE
;
A
#
# COMPACT_ATOMS: atom_id res chain seq x y z
N MET A 1 4.56 8.30 26.51
CA MET A 1 5.61 8.40 25.47
C MET A 1 5.00 8.10 24.12
N THR A 2 5.18 8.99 23.17
CA THR A 2 4.55 8.85 21.85
C THR A 2 5.49 8.08 20.92
N VAL A 3 4.99 7.02 20.33
CA VAL A 3 5.74 6.21 19.37
C VAL A 3 5.79 6.95 18.04
N GLN A 4 6.98 7.05 17.46
CA GLN A 4 7.17 7.64 16.13
C GLN A 4 7.40 6.57 15.09
N VAL A 5 6.83 6.76 13.91
CA VAL A 5 6.95 5.84 12.78
C VAL A 5 7.62 6.58 11.63
N LYS A 6 8.45 5.89 10.87
CA LYS A 6 9.05 6.47 9.68
C LYS A 6 8.06 6.41 8.53
N LEU A 7 7.79 7.57 7.95
CA LEU A 7 6.89 7.66 6.81
C LEU A 7 7.35 6.75 5.66
N LYS A 8 8.65 6.66 5.47
CA LYS A 8 9.27 5.79 4.46
C LYS A 8 8.85 4.33 4.63
N ASP A 9 8.80 3.85 5.88
CA ASP A 9 8.44 2.46 6.16
C ASP A 9 6.97 2.19 5.80
N ILE A 10 6.10 3.16 6.08
CA ILE A 10 4.69 3.06 5.71
C ILE A 10 4.55 2.99 4.18
N ILE A 11 5.25 3.86 3.47
CA ILE A 11 5.20 3.91 2.01
C ILE A 11 5.72 2.61 1.40
N GLU A 12 6.80 2.05 1.93
CA GLU A 12 7.36 0.78 1.45
C GLU A 12 6.33 -0.36 1.59
N GLU A 13 5.62 -0.40 2.70
CA GLU A 13 4.57 -1.41 2.91
C GLU A 13 3.38 -1.20 1.98
N MET A 14 3.02 0.05 1.70
CA MET A 14 1.96 0.36 0.74
C MET A 14 2.29 -0.17 -0.65
N GLU A 15 3.56 -0.15 -1.05
CA GLU A 15 3.99 -0.58 -2.37
C GLU A 15 3.99 -2.10 -2.53
N ILE A 16 4.22 -2.86 -1.46
CA ILE A 16 4.33 -4.32 -1.54
C ILE A 16 3.03 -5.07 -1.29
N GLN A 17 1.94 -4.37 -1.01
CA GLN A 17 0.65 -5.01 -0.77
C GLN A 17 0.10 -5.69 -2.01
N PHE A 18 -0.56 -6.84 -1.81
CA PHE A 18 -1.30 -7.52 -2.87
C PHE A 18 -2.64 -8.03 -2.28
N GLU A 19 -3.52 -8.54 -3.17
CA GLU A 19 -4.92 -8.82 -2.82
C GLU A 19 -5.11 -9.73 -1.61
N GLU A 20 -4.20 -10.67 -1.40
CA GLU A 20 -4.32 -11.65 -0.32
C GLU A 20 -3.48 -11.29 0.90
N SER A 21 -3.14 -10.02 1.06
CA SER A 21 -2.33 -9.56 2.18
C SER A 21 -2.85 -8.28 2.77
N GLN A 22 -2.48 -8.03 4.03
CA GLN A 22 -2.79 -6.80 4.75
C GLN A 22 -1.56 -6.40 5.56
N SER A 23 -1.37 -5.11 5.77
CA SER A 23 -0.30 -4.60 6.61
C SER A 23 -0.89 -3.82 7.77
N PHE A 24 -0.33 -4.00 8.95
CA PHE A 24 -0.82 -3.38 10.19
C PHE A 24 0.31 -2.69 10.91
N LEU A 25 -0.02 -1.57 11.53
CA LEU A 25 0.87 -0.85 12.44
C LEU A 25 0.46 -1.18 13.88
N ASN A 26 1.43 -1.63 14.68
CA ASN A 26 1.22 -1.73 16.12
C ASN A 26 1.46 -0.35 16.73
N ILE A 27 0.41 0.28 17.25
CA ILE A 27 0.49 1.65 17.76
C ILE A 27 1.28 1.77 19.06
N LYS A 28 1.51 0.66 19.74
CA LYS A 28 2.28 0.65 20.99
C LYS A 28 3.77 0.54 20.77
N THR A 29 4.19 -0.19 19.73
CA THR A 29 5.60 -0.44 19.45
C THR A 29 6.12 0.35 18.24
N GLY A 30 5.25 0.75 17.33
CA GLY A 30 5.62 1.38 16.07
C GLY A 30 6.06 0.40 15.00
N GLU A 31 5.96 -0.90 15.26
CA GLU A 31 6.33 -1.92 14.29
C GLU A 31 5.22 -2.13 13.27
N ILE A 32 5.61 -2.40 12.03
CA ILE A 32 4.69 -2.68 10.94
C ILE A 32 4.79 -4.17 10.59
N PHE A 33 3.64 -4.82 10.46
CA PHE A 33 3.55 -6.25 10.17
C PHE A 33 2.79 -6.49 8.88
N PHE A 34 3.34 -7.34 8.03
CA PHE A 34 2.70 -7.83 6.82
C PHE A 34 2.10 -9.21 7.12
N VAL A 35 0.81 -9.37 6.85
CA VAL A 35 0.08 -10.60 7.19
C VAL A 35 -0.73 -11.05 5.98
N THR A 36 -0.75 -12.37 5.73
CA THR A 36 -1.60 -12.90 4.67
C THR A 36 -3.03 -13.09 5.17
N SER A 37 -3.98 -13.05 4.24
CA SER A 37 -5.38 -13.29 4.55
C SER A 37 -5.61 -14.69 5.12
N ASN A 38 -4.83 -15.68 4.66
CA ASN A 38 -4.92 -17.05 5.17
C ASN A 38 -4.50 -17.12 6.64
N ASP A 39 -3.43 -16.43 7.01
CA ASP A 39 -2.96 -16.42 8.40
C ASP A 39 -3.97 -15.72 9.32
N LEU A 40 -4.59 -14.62 8.86
CA LEU A 40 -5.63 -13.95 9.64
C LEU A 40 -6.85 -14.85 9.83
N ARG A 41 -7.25 -15.56 8.80
CA ARG A 41 -8.38 -16.49 8.89
C ARG A 41 -8.09 -17.62 9.87
N ALA A 42 -6.88 -18.19 9.79
CA ALA A 42 -6.45 -19.23 10.73
C ALA A 42 -6.48 -18.73 12.17
N ALA A 43 -6.05 -17.49 12.39
CA ALA A 43 -6.08 -16.86 13.70
C ALA A 43 -7.51 -16.64 14.19
N GLU A 44 -8.41 -16.19 13.32
CA GLU A 44 -9.83 -16.00 13.66
C GLU A 44 -10.51 -17.31 14.02
N ASP A 45 -10.12 -18.41 13.34
CA ASP A 45 -10.66 -19.74 13.58
C ASP A 45 -9.94 -20.47 14.73
N ASP A 46 -8.94 -19.81 15.34
CA ASP A 46 -8.15 -20.36 16.43
C ASP A 46 -7.54 -21.72 16.09
N GLU A 47 -7.02 -21.85 14.87
CA GLU A 47 -6.41 -23.08 14.40
C GLU A 47 -5.09 -23.38 15.11
N PRO A 48 -4.83 -24.66 15.49
CA PRO A 48 -3.56 -25.01 16.08
C PRO A 48 -2.44 -24.93 15.05
N PHE A 49 -1.24 -24.49 15.47
CA PHE A 49 -0.11 -24.31 14.55
C PHE A 49 1.21 -24.90 15.05
N ASN A 50 1.17 -25.67 16.16
CA ASN A 50 2.37 -26.26 16.74
C ASN A 50 3.11 -27.22 15.79
N HIS A 51 2.39 -27.78 14.83
CA HIS A 51 2.91 -28.74 13.88
C HIS A 51 3.58 -28.09 12.66
N LEU A 52 3.53 -26.76 12.56
CA LEU A 52 4.06 -26.02 11.42
C LEU A 52 5.53 -25.65 11.62
N PRO A 53 6.26 -25.31 10.53
CA PRO A 53 7.63 -24.82 10.64
C PRO A 53 7.71 -23.52 11.47
N ASP A 54 8.87 -23.25 12.07
CA ASP A 54 9.06 -22.11 12.97
C ASP A 54 8.67 -20.77 12.34
N TRP A 55 9.01 -20.55 11.07
CA TRP A 55 8.68 -19.29 10.38
C TRP A 55 7.17 -19.10 10.23
N GLN A 56 6.45 -20.20 10.01
CA GLN A 56 4.98 -20.18 9.89
C GLN A 56 4.34 -19.95 11.27
N GLN A 57 4.89 -20.57 12.30
CA GLN A 57 4.43 -20.35 13.68
C GLN A 57 4.57 -18.89 14.07
N GLU A 58 5.68 -18.23 13.70
CA GLU A 58 5.89 -16.83 14.01
C GLU A 58 4.86 -15.95 13.30
N ASN A 59 4.59 -16.22 12.03
CA ASN A 59 3.57 -15.48 11.27
C ASN A 59 2.19 -15.63 11.91
N LEU A 60 1.86 -16.81 12.40
CA LEU A 60 0.57 -17.05 13.04
C LEU A 60 0.49 -16.44 14.44
N ARG A 61 1.60 -16.34 15.17
CA ARG A 61 1.63 -15.61 16.45
C ARG A 61 1.32 -14.15 16.24
N ILE A 62 1.89 -13.56 15.18
CA ILE A 62 1.61 -12.17 14.79
C ILE A 62 0.13 -12.02 14.44
N ALA A 63 -0.39 -12.90 13.60
CA ALA A 63 -1.80 -12.87 13.20
C ALA A 63 -2.74 -13.03 14.40
N ASN A 64 -2.40 -13.93 15.33
CA ASN A 64 -3.19 -14.12 16.56
C ASN A 64 -3.20 -12.86 17.43
N ASP A 65 -2.06 -12.20 17.56
CA ASP A 65 -1.98 -10.96 18.34
C ASP A 65 -2.84 -9.86 17.72
N ILE A 66 -2.82 -9.76 16.39
CA ILE A 66 -3.66 -8.79 15.67
C ILE A 66 -5.13 -9.05 15.94
N VAL A 67 -5.55 -10.30 15.87
CA VAL A 67 -6.95 -10.68 16.09
C VAL A 67 -7.38 -10.49 17.56
N GLU A 68 -6.54 -10.93 18.49
CA GLU A 68 -6.86 -10.87 19.92
C GLU A 68 -6.77 -9.46 20.50
N ASN A 69 -5.83 -8.66 20.01
CA ASN A 69 -5.56 -7.32 20.52
C ASN A 69 -5.73 -6.28 19.42
N PHE A 70 -6.81 -6.37 18.66
CA PHE A 70 -7.04 -5.55 17.49
C PHE A 70 -6.99 -4.04 17.78
N GLU A 71 -7.29 -3.63 19.01
CA GLU A 71 -7.27 -2.21 19.41
C GLU A 71 -5.83 -1.64 19.40
N ASN A 72 -4.82 -2.51 19.37
CA ASN A 72 -3.43 -2.08 19.31
C ASN A 72 -2.90 -1.96 17.88
N TYR A 73 -3.73 -2.28 16.90
CA TYR A 73 -3.31 -2.32 15.49
C TYR A 73 -4.18 -1.43 14.63
N ILE A 74 -3.55 -0.80 13.64
CA ILE A 74 -4.26 -0.02 12.62
C ILE A 74 -3.80 -0.53 11.27
N GLU A 75 -4.76 -0.84 10.39
CA GLU A 75 -4.44 -1.29 9.04
C GLU A 75 -3.90 -0.12 8.21
N LEU A 76 -2.82 -0.35 7.48
CA LEU A 76 -2.24 0.62 6.56
C LEU A 76 -3.15 0.82 5.34
N PRO A 77 -2.94 1.91 4.59
CA PRO A 77 -3.73 2.13 3.37
C PRO A 77 -3.67 0.92 2.45
N THR A 78 -4.83 0.53 1.92
CA THR A 78 -4.97 -0.62 1.04
C THR A 78 -4.85 -0.19 -0.42
N LYS A 79 -4.85 -1.15 -1.34
CA LYS A 79 -4.89 -0.85 -2.77
C LYS A 79 -6.11 -0.04 -3.16
N TYR A 80 -7.24 -0.24 -2.47
CA TYR A 80 -8.45 0.56 -2.70
C TYR A 80 -8.24 2.01 -2.31
N ASP A 81 -7.56 2.24 -1.18
CA ASP A 81 -7.25 3.58 -0.71
C ASP A 81 -6.26 4.28 -1.64
N LEU A 82 -5.31 3.54 -2.21
CA LEU A 82 -4.33 4.07 -3.15
C LEU A 82 -4.96 4.46 -4.48
N ASN A 83 -5.83 3.61 -5.01
CA ASN A 83 -6.48 3.80 -6.30
C ASN A 83 -5.52 4.27 -7.39
N GLU A 84 -4.59 3.40 -7.76
CA GLU A 84 -3.54 3.75 -8.74
C GLU A 84 -4.10 4.09 -10.12
N TYR A 85 -5.25 3.54 -10.49
CA TYR A 85 -5.90 3.90 -11.75
C TYR A 85 -6.27 5.38 -11.77
N GLU A 86 -6.83 5.88 -10.67
CA GLU A 86 -7.17 7.30 -10.56
C GLU A 86 -5.92 8.17 -10.62
N MET A 87 -4.83 7.75 -9.97
CA MET A 87 -3.54 8.45 -10.05
C MET A 87 -3.05 8.53 -11.49
N MET A 88 -3.15 7.43 -12.21
CA MET A 88 -2.74 7.34 -13.62
C MET A 88 -3.57 8.29 -14.48
N GLU A 89 -4.88 8.30 -14.28
CA GLU A 89 -5.81 9.18 -14.99
C GLU A 89 -5.51 10.65 -14.72
N GLU A 90 -5.33 11.01 -13.44
CA GLU A 90 -4.99 12.37 -13.04
C GLU A 90 -3.64 12.80 -13.60
N PHE A 91 -2.66 11.90 -13.61
CA PHE A 91 -1.36 12.20 -14.21
C PHE A 91 -1.49 12.51 -15.69
N CYS A 92 -2.29 11.75 -16.42
CA CYS A 92 -2.52 12.00 -17.83
C CYS A 92 -3.01 13.43 -18.07
N LEU A 93 -3.86 13.92 -17.19
CA LEU A 93 -4.41 15.28 -17.30
C LEU A 93 -3.37 16.37 -17.02
N THR A 94 -2.23 16.03 -16.41
CA THR A 94 -1.15 16.99 -16.17
C THR A 94 -0.21 17.13 -17.37
N VAL A 95 -0.29 16.25 -18.35
CA VAL A 95 0.58 16.29 -19.54
C VAL A 95 0.17 17.46 -20.41
N SER A 96 1.10 18.39 -20.63
CA SER A 96 0.81 19.65 -21.33
C SER A 96 0.63 19.49 -22.83
N ASP A 97 1.31 18.51 -23.44
CA ASP A 97 1.14 18.21 -24.86
C ASP A 97 -0.20 17.50 -25.07
N LEU A 98 -1.15 18.16 -25.69
CA LEU A 98 -2.51 17.64 -25.88
C LEU A 98 -2.55 16.35 -26.69
N ARG A 99 -1.67 16.19 -27.66
CA ARG A 99 -1.60 14.96 -28.46
C ARG A 99 -1.19 13.77 -27.60
N LYS A 100 -0.16 13.96 -26.78
CA LYS A 100 0.30 12.93 -25.85
C LYS A 100 -0.75 12.63 -24.78
N GLN A 101 -1.36 13.68 -24.24
CA GLN A 101 -2.43 13.55 -23.24
C GLN A 101 -3.58 12.70 -23.78
N ASN A 102 -4.07 13.02 -24.98
CA ASN A 102 -5.18 12.30 -25.58
C ASN A 102 -4.81 10.84 -25.87
N SER A 103 -3.58 10.60 -26.33
CA SER A 103 -3.08 9.25 -26.56
C SER A 103 -3.06 8.43 -25.27
N LEU A 104 -2.55 9.02 -24.17
CA LEU A 104 -2.52 8.36 -22.87
C LEU A 104 -3.91 8.05 -22.36
N LEU A 105 -4.82 9.01 -22.40
CA LEU A 105 -6.20 8.82 -21.95
C LEU A 105 -6.92 7.73 -22.76
N PHE A 106 -6.62 7.60 -24.02
CA PHE A 106 -7.15 6.53 -24.86
C PHE A 106 -6.62 5.16 -24.44
N GLU A 107 -5.31 5.07 -24.20
CA GLU A 107 -4.65 3.79 -23.86
C GLU A 107 -5.06 3.22 -22.51
N ILE A 108 -5.48 4.06 -21.57
CA ILE A 108 -5.87 3.59 -20.23
C ILE A 108 -7.32 3.10 -20.16
N LYS A 109 -8.04 3.11 -21.27
CA LYS A 109 -9.40 2.58 -21.35
C LYS A 109 -9.35 1.07 -21.58
N GLY A 110 -10.05 0.31 -20.77
CA GLY A 110 -10.21 -1.12 -20.96
C GLY A 110 -9.09 -1.98 -20.39
N LYS A 111 -8.98 -3.18 -20.90
CA LYS A 111 -8.04 -4.19 -20.38
C LYS A 111 -6.59 -3.81 -20.66
N GLY A 112 -5.71 -4.15 -19.70
CA GLY A 112 -4.28 -3.92 -19.86
C GLY A 112 -3.88 -2.45 -19.75
N ALA A 113 -4.70 -1.64 -19.10
CA ALA A 113 -4.48 -0.19 -18.96
C ALA A 113 -3.11 0.15 -18.40
N PHE A 114 -2.71 -0.51 -17.31
CA PHE A 114 -1.39 -0.22 -16.67
C PHE A 114 -0.23 -0.54 -17.58
N ARG A 115 -0.27 -1.68 -18.26
CA ARG A 115 0.80 -2.05 -19.18
C ARG A 115 0.89 -1.09 -20.36
N LYS A 116 -0.26 -0.78 -20.96
CA LYS A 116 -0.33 0.16 -22.08
C LYS A 116 0.15 1.55 -21.69
N PHE A 117 -0.24 1.99 -20.50
CA PHE A 117 0.19 3.27 -19.95
C PHE A 117 1.71 3.30 -19.78
N LYS A 118 2.29 2.27 -19.16
CA LYS A 118 3.74 2.19 -18.94
C LYS A 118 4.51 2.20 -20.27
N ASP A 119 4.02 1.48 -21.25
CA ASP A 119 4.66 1.47 -22.57
C ASP A 119 4.63 2.87 -23.18
N LYS A 120 3.51 3.58 -23.07
CA LYS A 120 3.37 4.93 -23.65
C LYS A 120 4.20 5.98 -22.96
N ILE A 121 4.31 5.94 -21.62
CA ILE A 121 5.14 6.93 -20.93
C ILE A 121 6.62 6.75 -21.23
N ILE A 122 7.04 5.51 -21.52
CA ILE A 122 8.40 5.23 -22.00
C ILE A 122 8.59 5.82 -23.39
N ASP A 123 7.65 5.55 -24.31
CA ASP A 123 7.68 6.07 -25.67
C ASP A 123 7.72 7.60 -25.70
N PHE A 124 6.98 8.24 -24.81
CA PHE A 124 6.89 9.70 -24.72
C PHE A 124 7.99 10.32 -23.87
N GLU A 125 8.87 9.49 -23.29
CA GLU A 125 9.99 9.94 -22.44
C GLU A 125 9.53 10.74 -21.22
N ILE A 126 8.40 10.37 -20.62
CA ILE A 126 7.86 11.01 -19.43
C ILE A 126 7.76 10.04 -18.24
N GLU A 127 8.47 8.92 -18.31
CA GLU A 127 8.47 7.90 -17.26
C GLU A 127 8.90 8.47 -15.90
N ASP A 128 9.97 9.29 -15.88
CA ASP A 128 10.44 9.90 -14.63
C ASP A 128 9.40 10.81 -14.00
N GLN A 129 8.63 11.53 -14.83
CA GLN A 129 7.56 12.39 -14.36
C GLN A 129 6.45 11.60 -13.69
N TRP A 130 6.10 10.43 -14.27
CA TRP A 130 5.12 9.55 -13.70
C TRP A 130 5.55 9.03 -12.32
N TYR A 131 6.78 8.54 -12.20
CA TYR A 131 7.26 8.02 -10.92
C TYR A 131 7.35 9.11 -9.86
N SER A 132 7.76 10.31 -10.22
CA SER A 132 7.76 11.44 -9.29
C SER A 132 6.34 11.78 -8.82
N TYR A 133 5.39 11.79 -9.73
CA TYR A 133 3.98 12.05 -9.43
C TYR A 133 3.43 10.98 -8.50
N ARG A 134 3.69 9.73 -8.81
CA ARG A 134 3.23 8.57 -8.03
C ARG A 134 3.81 8.61 -6.61
N ASP A 135 5.10 8.87 -6.49
CA ASP A 135 5.78 8.93 -5.21
C ASP A 135 5.20 10.03 -4.32
N GLU A 136 4.92 11.20 -4.89
CA GLU A 136 4.30 12.30 -4.17
C GLU A 136 2.88 11.95 -3.72
N ARG A 137 2.11 11.27 -4.54
CA ARG A 137 0.76 10.84 -4.17
C ARG A 137 0.80 9.80 -3.05
N PHE A 138 1.71 8.85 -3.11
CA PHE A 138 1.87 7.86 -2.05
C PHE A 138 2.27 8.54 -0.73
N LYS A 139 3.19 9.47 -0.80
CA LYS A 139 3.62 10.24 0.36
C LYS A 139 2.46 11.01 1.00
N GLN A 140 1.65 11.65 0.19
CA GLN A 140 0.49 12.38 0.65
C GLN A 140 -0.53 11.47 1.32
N ILE A 141 -0.82 10.32 0.71
CA ILE A 141 -1.76 9.34 1.28
C ILE A 141 -1.24 8.83 2.63
N ALA A 142 0.04 8.53 2.73
CA ALA A 142 0.65 8.07 3.97
C ALA A 142 0.56 9.12 5.07
N LYS A 143 0.81 10.40 4.74
CA LYS A 143 0.69 11.51 5.69
C LYS A 143 -0.74 11.68 6.19
N GLU A 144 -1.69 11.66 5.28
CA GLU A 144 -3.11 11.80 5.63
C GLU A 144 -3.57 10.64 6.52
N TRP A 145 -3.13 9.42 6.20
CA TRP A 145 -3.42 8.26 7.03
C TRP A 145 -2.87 8.43 8.44
N CYS A 146 -1.64 8.90 8.58
CA CYS A 146 -1.05 9.16 9.88
C CYS A 146 -1.86 10.19 10.67
N GLN A 147 -2.25 11.28 10.01
CA GLN A 147 -3.04 12.34 10.63
C GLN A 147 -4.41 11.84 11.06
N ASP A 148 -5.08 11.08 10.21
CA ASP A 148 -6.41 10.56 10.50
C ASP A 148 -6.41 9.55 11.66
N ASN A 149 -5.31 8.86 11.86
CA ASN A 149 -5.18 7.83 12.90
C ASN A 149 -4.34 8.29 14.10
N ASN A 150 -4.01 9.56 14.16
CA ASN A 150 -3.20 10.15 15.24
C ASN A 150 -1.86 9.47 15.41
N VAL A 151 -1.23 9.07 14.32
CA VAL A 151 0.09 8.45 14.29
C VAL A 151 1.14 9.52 14.12
N ASN A 152 2.12 9.55 15.03
CA ASN A 152 3.26 10.46 14.91
C ASN A 152 4.25 9.88 13.92
N TYR A 153 4.65 10.66 12.95
CA TYR A 153 5.58 10.20 11.91
C TYR A 153 6.75 11.18 11.74
N ILE A 154 7.83 10.63 11.22
CA ILE A 154 8.99 11.42 10.78
C ILE A 154 9.22 11.12 9.29
N GLU A 155 9.64 12.12 8.55
CA GLU A 155 9.93 11.98 7.12
C GLU A 155 11.32 11.42 6.84
#